data_1ed366af8f23a8c8a935e7b32688ad46
#
_entry.id   1ed366af8f23a8c8a935e7b32688ad46
#
_cell.length_a   1.000
_cell.length_b   1.000
_cell.length_c   1.000
_cell.angle_alpha   90.00
_cell.angle_beta   90.00
_cell.angle_gamma   90.00
#
_symmetry.space_group_name_H-M   'P 1'
#
loop_
_entity.id
_entity.type
_entity.pdbx_description
1 polymer ?
#
loop_
_entity_poly.entity_id
_entity_poly.type
_entity_poly.pdbx_seq_one_letter_code
_entity_poly.pdbx_strand_id
1 'polypeptide(L)'
;MNNSEIQIKRSGYNFLGLINDIKRRPEDAANELGVDIDEINAIIEGRKEISYELILKAISIWPLNPRDFFLINDDCPTGVKIMKSEQSVKSARIMDRGDSPYYEYRDTAMSSVSLFRPEWIEELCYVENDDPENSKIQWNKGHFMHQFTYFIGDVNYYYIGKNKQKKSF
;
A
#
# COMPACT_ATOMS: atom_id res chain seq x y z
N MET A 1 29.66 -0.38 -2.57
CA MET A 1 28.46 -1.18 -2.91
C MET A 1 28.47 -1.39 -4.40
N ASN A 2 28.39 -2.61 -4.89
CA ASN A 2 28.33 -2.86 -6.33
C ASN A 2 26.89 -2.62 -6.84
N ASN A 3 26.71 -2.53 -8.17
CA ASN A 3 25.39 -2.27 -8.76
C ASN A 3 24.35 -3.33 -8.39
N SER A 4 24.77 -4.59 -8.22
CA SER A 4 23.88 -5.69 -7.82
C SER A 4 23.33 -5.51 -6.39
N GLU A 5 24.19 -5.14 -5.43
CA GLU A 5 23.77 -4.89 -4.04
C GLU A 5 22.79 -3.71 -3.95
N ILE A 6 23.01 -2.67 -4.75
CA ILE A 6 22.10 -1.52 -4.83
C ILE A 6 20.73 -1.98 -5.36
N GLN A 7 20.70 -2.80 -6.40
CA GLN A 7 19.44 -3.29 -6.98
C GLN A 7 18.68 -4.20 -6.01
N ILE A 8 19.36 -5.10 -5.31
CA ILE A 8 18.73 -5.97 -4.31
C ILE A 8 18.09 -5.15 -3.19
N LYS A 9 18.79 -4.12 -2.67
CA LYS A 9 18.21 -3.21 -1.67
C LYS A 9 17.01 -2.44 -2.19
N ARG A 10 17.07 -1.92 -3.41
CA ARG A 10 15.95 -1.20 -4.04
C ARG A 10 14.74 -2.12 -4.22
N SER A 11 14.97 -3.36 -4.67
CA SER A 11 13.93 -4.37 -4.80
C SER A 11 13.29 -4.69 -3.44
N GLY A 12 14.09 -4.82 -2.38
CA GLY A 12 13.59 -5.03 -1.02
C GLY A 12 12.72 -3.89 -0.52
N TYR A 13 13.15 -2.64 -0.71
CA TYR A 13 12.32 -1.46 -0.37
C TYR A 13 11.04 -1.39 -1.20
N ASN A 14 11.10 -1.74 -2.48
CA ASN A 14 9.91 -1.81 -3.32
C ASN A 14 8.93 -2.86 -2.78
N PHE A 15 9.42 -4.04 -2.43
CA PHE A 15 8.59 -5.09 -1.84
C PHE A 15 7.96 -4.66 -0.51
N LEU A 16 8.72 -3.98 0.36
CA LEU A 16 8.17 -3.40 1.58
C LEU A 16 7.04 -2.40 1.29
N GLY A 17 7.21 -1.56 0.28
CA GLY A 17 6.16 -0.63 -0.17
C GLY A 17 4.91 -1.38 -0.66
N LEU A 18 5.08 -2.43 -1.46
CA LEU A 18 3.97 -3.22 -1.99
C LEU A 18 3.13 -3.86 -0.87
N ILE A 19 3.77 -4.53 0.09
CA ILE A 19 3.03 -5.16 1.19
C ILE A 19 2.35 -4.13 2.10
N ASN A 20 2.98 -2.96 2.30
CA ASN A 20 2.34 -1.88 3.05
C ASN A 20 1.09 -1.34 2.35
N ASP A 21 1.12 -1.18 1.02
CA ASP A 21 -0.02 -0.70 0.23
C ASP A 21 -1.24 -1.60 0.37
N ILE A 22 -1.03 -2.91 0.33
CA ILE A 22 -2.09 -3.90 0.51
C ILE A 22 -2.43 -4.15 1.98
N LYS A 23 -1.92 -3.32 2.90
CA LYS A 23 -2.18 -3.37 4.35
C LYS A 23 -1.70 -4.69 4.98
N ARG A 24 -0.54 -5.19 4.54
CA ARG A 24 0.11 -6.37 5.10
C ARG A 24 1.37 -5.98 5.87
N ARG A 25 1.54 -6.58 7.02
CA ARG A 25 2.81 -6.57 7.74
C ARG A 25 3.74 -7.67 7.21
N PRO A 26 5.04 -7.62 7.48
CA PRO A 26 5.93 -8.71 7.09
C PRO A 26 5.46 -10.09 7.56
N GLU A 27 4.90 -10.19 8.77
CA GLU A 27 4.37 -11.43 9.34
C GLU A 27 3.12 -11.92 8.58
N ASP A 28 2.22 -10.99 8.19
CA ASP A 28 1.04 -11.32 7.38
C ASP A 28 1.50 -11.83 6.00
N ALA A 29 2.48 -11.16 5.39
CA ALA A 29 3.05 -11.55 4.11
C ALA A 29 3.71 -12.94 4.17
N ALA A 30 4.50 -13.21 5.20
CA ALA A 30 5.13 -14.51 5.42
C ALA A 30 4.08 -15.63 5.49
N ASN A 31 3.03 -15.42 6.31
CA ASN A 31 1.94 -16.38 6.48
C ASN A 31 1.16 -16.61 5.18
N GLU A 32 0.76 -15.55 4.48
CA GLU A 32 -0.03 -15.64 3.25
C GLU A 32 0.80 -16.27 2.11
N LEU A 33 2.10 -15.93 2.03
CA LEU A 33 3.01 -16.50 1.05
C LEU A 33 3.58 -17.87 1.47
N GLY A 34 3.32 -18.34 2.71
CA GLY A 34 3.80 -19.63 3.20
C GLY A 34 5.31 -19.77 3.16
N VAL A 35 6.01 -18.71 3.57
CA VAL A 35 7.47 -18.67 3.72
C VAL A 35 7.83 -18.25 5.14
N ASP A 36 9.08 -18.45 5.54
CA ASP A 36 9.55 -18.01 6.83
C ASP A 36 9.60 -16.48 6.92
N ILE A 37 9.31 -15.93 8.08
CA ILE A 37 9.42 -14.49 8.34
C ILE A 37 10.85 -13.97 8.13
N ASP A 38 11.85 -14.80 8.44
CA ASP A 38 13.25 -14.45 8.21
C ASP A 38 13.58 -14.29 6.72
N GLU A 39 12.89 -15.03 5.84
CA GLU A 39 13.01 -14.87 4.40
C GLU A 39 12.42 -13.52 3.96
N ILE A 40 11.22 -13.16 4.42
CA ILE A 40 10.60 -11.87 4.13
C ILE A 40 11.49 -10.72 4.61
N ASN A 41 11.99 -10.80 5.83
CA ASN A 41 12.90 -9.79 6.39
C ASN A 41 14.20 -9.69 5.60
N ALA A 42 14.78 -10.82 5.19
CA ALA A 42 15.99 -10.83 4.36
C ALA A 42 15.78 -10.14 3.00
N ILE A 43 14.60 -10.31 2.39
CA ILE A 43 14.23 -9.62 1.14
C ILE A 43 14.09 -8.11 1.40
N ILE A 44 13.30 -7.72 2.40
CA ILE A 44 13.05 -6.30 2.75
C ILE A 44 14.35 -5.55 3.03
N GLU A 45 15.26 -6.17 3.76
CA GLU A 45 16.56 -5.58 4.12
C GLU A 45 17.59 -5.61 2.96
N GLY A 46 17.23 -6.21 1.84
CA GLY A 46 18.12 -6.33 0.68
C GLY A 46 19.31 -7.28 0.92
N ARG A 47 19.14 -8.29 1.78
CA ARG A 47 20.08 -9.38 2.00
C ARG A 47 19.81 -10.59 1.09
N LYS A 48 18.59 -10.67 0.57
CA LYS A 48 18.14 -11.70 -0.35
C LYS A 48 17.35 -11.08 -1.49
N GLU A 49 17.53 -11.56 -2.70
CA GLU A 49 16.69 -11.20 -3.83
C GLU A 49 15.35 -11.93 -3.74
N ILE A 50 14.25 -11.26 -4.12
CA ILE A 50 12.95 -11.90 -4.23
C ILE A 50 12.96 -12.87 -5.41
N SER A 51 12.58 -14.13 -5.19
CA SER A 51 12.54 -15.12 -6.27
C SER A 51 11.33 -14.93 -7.18
N TYR A 52 11.45 -15.36 -8.43
CA TYR A 52 10.36 -15.29 -9.39
C TYR A 52 9.16 -16.14 -8.94
N GLU A 53 9.40 -17.30 -8.32
CA GLU A 53 8.37 -18.17 -7.75
C GLU A 53 7.58 -17.44 -6.65
N LEU A 54 8.26 -16.68 -5.80
CA LEU A 54 7.61 -15.91 -4.75
C LEU A 54 6.77 -14.77 -5.34
N ILE A 55 7.25 -14.13 -6.41
CA ILE A 55 6.48 -13.12 -7.15
C ILE A 55 5.21 -13.75 -7.74
N LEU A 56 5.31 -14.89 -8.41
CA LEU A 56 4.16 -15.58 -8.98
C LEU A 56 3.14 -15.96 -7.90
N LYS A 57 3.61 -16.42 -6.74
CA LYS A 57 2.73 -16.70 -5.60
C LYS A 57 2.05 -15.45 -5.08
N ALA A 58 2.79 -14.37 -4.92
CA ALA A 58 2.25 -13.09 -4.46
C ALA A 58 1.12 -12.57 -5.37
N ILE A 59 1.32 -12.53 -6.68
CA ILE A 59 0.30 -12.06 -7.64
C ILE A 59 -0.91 -13.00 -7.77
N SER A 60 -0.77 -14.27 -7.36
CA SER A 60 -1.92 -15.18 -7.31
C SER A 60 -2.83 -14.96 -6.11
N ILE A 61 -2.32 -14.29 -5.07
CA ILE A 61 -3.03 -14.06 -3.80
C ILE A 61 -3.41 -12.59 -3.63
N TRP A 62 -2.52 -11.69 -4.06
CA TRP A 62 -2.67 -10.26 -3.88
C TRP A 62 -3.07 -9.54 -5.18
N PRO A 63 -3.78 -8.41 -5.10
CA PRO A 63 -4.18 -7.62 -6.27
C PRO A 63 -3.00 -6.81 -6.83
N LEU A 64 -1.89 -7.49 -7.13
CA LEU A 64 -0.66 -6.91 -7.68
C LEU A 64 -0.36 -7.50 -9.06
N ASN A 65 0.46 -6.79 -9.83
CA ASN A 65 0.95 -7.25 -11.12
C ASN A 65 2.44 -7.62 -11.02
N PRO A 66 2.95 -8.53 -11.86
CA PRO A 66 4.38 -8.87 -11.88
C PRO A 66 5.28 -7.63 -12.02
N ARG A 67 4.87 -6.67 -12.83
CA ARG A 67 5.62 -5.41 -13.06
C ARG A 67 5.85 -4.59 -11.79
N ASP A 68 4.98 -4.74 -10.79
CA ASP A 68 5.10 -3.98 -9.54
C ASP A 68 6.33 -4.39 -8.74
N PHE A 69 6.83 -5.60 -8.95
CA PHE A 69 8.01 -6.15 -8.27
C PHE A 69 9.34 -5.76 -8.94
N PHE A 70 9.32 -5.30 -10.20
CA PHE A 70 10.53 -5.03 -10.96
C PHE A 70 10.82 -3.55 -11.09
N LEU A 71 11.96 -3.12 -10.56
CA LEU A 71 12.50 -1.77 -10.74
C LEU A 71 13.32 -1.74 -12.03
N ILE A 72 12.66 -1.53 -13.16
CA ILE A 72 13.29 -1.67 -14.47
C ILE A 72 14.18 -0.46 -14.79
N ASN A 73 13.66 0.76 -14.62
CA ASN A 73 14.41 2.00 -14.90
C ASN A 73 13.92 3.15 -14.01
N ASP A 74 14.79 4.15 -13.81
CA ASP A 74 14.35 5.43 -13.26
C ASP A 74 13.51 6.16 -14.32
N ASP A 75 12.21 6.22 -14.10
CA ASP A 75 11.24 6.89 -14.97
C ASP A 75 11.05 8.37 -14.62
N CYS A 76 11.91 8.90 -13.75
CA CYS A 76 11.87 10.28 -13.28
C CYS A 76 13.29 10.89 -13.18
N PRO A 77 14.10 10.86 -14.27
CA PRO A 77 15.49 11.28 -14.22
C PRO A 77 15.66 12.77 -13.91
N THR A 78 14.62 13.58 -14.11
CA THR A 78 14.61 15.03 -13.80
C THR A 78 14.10 15.35 -12.40
N GLY A 79 13.70 14.33 -11.62
CA GLY A 79 13.11 14.50 -10.30
C GLY A 79 11.66 15.01 -10.30
N VAL A 80 11.03 15.15 -11.48
CA VAL A 80 9.64 15.62 -11.63
C VAL A 80 8.82 14.59 -12.38
N LYS A 81 7.74 14.10 -11.74
CA LYS A 81 6.75 13.22 -12.34
C LYS A 81 5.40 13.92 -12.37
N ILE A 82 4.76 13.91 -13.53
CA ILE A 82 3.43 14.51 -13.71
C ILE A 82 2.46 13.40 -14.13
N MET A 83 1.30 13.36 -13.50
CA MET A 83 0.16 12.55 -13.90
C MET A 83 -1.04 13.46 -14.16
N LYS A 84 -1.62 13.36 -15.34
CA LYS A 84 -2.80 14.14 -15.69
C LYS A 84 -4.06 13.52 -15.06
N SER A 85 -5.07 14.37 -14.81
CA SER A 85 -6.34 13.95 -14.20
C SER A 85 -6.99 12.78 -14.95
N GLU A 86 -6.99 12.80 -16.28
CA GLU A 86 -7.58 11.72 -17.09
C GLU A 86 -6.84 10.38 -16.92
N GLN A 87 -5.54 10.42 -16.64
CA GLN A 87 -4.75 9.22 -16.35
C GLN A 87 -5.09 8.68 -14.97
N SER A 88 -5.23 9.56 -13.98
CA SER A 88 -5.63 9.23 -12.63
C SER A 88 -7.02 8.58 -12.61
N VAL A 89 -7.99 9.18 -13.28
CA VAL A 89 -9.35 8.63 -13.40
C VAL A 89 -9.37 7.24 -14.04
N LYS A 90 -8.54 7.00 -15.06
CA LYS A 90 -8.43 5.66 -15.69
C LYS A 90 -7.86 4.58 -14.78
N SER A 91 -7.19 4.95 -13.72
CA SER A 91 -6.66 4.01 -12.71
C SER A 91 -7.64 3.75 -11.56
N ALA A 92 -8.85 4.33 -11.62
CA ALA A 92 -9.86 4.20 -10.57
C ALA A 92 -10.17 2.73 -10.27
N ARG A 93 -10.18 2.40 -9.00
CA ARG A 93 -10.53 1.07 -8.47
C ARG A 93 -11.36 1.22 -7.21
N ILE A 94 -12.49 0.53 -7.19
CA ILE A 94 -13.36 0.48 -6.02
C ILE A 94 -12.82 -0.56 -5.05
N MET A 95 -12.79 -0.20 -3.79
CA MET A 95 -12.49 -1.10 -2.69
C MET A 95 -13.72 -1.27 -1.82
N ASP A 96 -14.20 -2.50 -1.75
CA ASP A 96 -15.32 -2.87 -0.90
C ASP A 96 -14.86 -3.11 0.54
N ARG A 97 -15.74 -2.81 1.49
CA ARG A 97 -15.63 -3.17 2.87
C ARG A 97 -17.00 -3.59 3.39
N GLY A 98 -17.07 -4.74 4.05
CA GLY A 98 -18.35 -5.25 4.54
C GLY A 98 -19.42 -5.39 3.46
N ASP A 99 -19.06 -5.92 2.30
CA ASP A 99 -19.92 -6.16 1.14
C ASP A 99 -20.50 -4.90 0.46
N SER A 100 -19.88 -3.76 0.68
CA SER A 100 -20.29 -2.50 0.05
C SER A 100 -19.10 -1.68 -0.45
N PRO A 101 -19.24 -0.92 -1.55
CA PRO A 101 -18.24 0.05 -1.97
C PRO A 101 -17.91 1.02 -0.82
N TYR A 102 -16.64 1.13 -0.49
CA TYR A 102 -16.20 1.92 0.65
C TYR A 102 -15.26 3.05 0.25
N TYR A 103 -14.32 2.76 -0.66
CA TYR A 103 -13.37 3.72 -1.20
C TYR A 103 -13.27 3.59 -2.72
N GLU A 104 -13.03 4.71 -3.39
CA GLU A 104 -12.45 4.71 -4.72
C GLU A 104 -11.00 5.19 -4.63
N TYR A 105 -10.07 4.36 -5.05
CA TYR A 105 -8.65 4.70 -5.14
C TYR A 105 -8.29 5.09 -6.56
N ARG A 106 -7.45 6.11 -6.70
CA ARG A 106 -6.82 6.49 -7.97
C ARG A 106 -5.34 6.69 -7.76
N ASP A 107 -4.57 6.27 -8.75
CA ASP A 107 -3.13 6.54 -8.75
C ASP A 107 -2.89 8.04 -8.96
N THR A 108 -1.80 8.53 -8.37
CA THR A 108 -1.28 9.87 -8.59
C THR A 108 0.14 9.81 -9.15
N ALA A 109 0.77 10.95 -9.37
CA ALA A 109 2.13 10.99 -9.90
C ALA A 109 3.12 10.28 -8.98
N MET A 110 3.67 9.16 -9.44
CA MET A 110 4.64 8.35 -8.73
C MET A 110 5.71 7.83 -9.68
N SER A 111 6.97 7.93 -9.28
CA SER A 111 8.06 7.27 -9.97
C SER A 111 8.14 5.79 -9.55
N SER A 112 8.55 4.92 -10.48
CA SER A 112 8.80 3.50 -10.20
C SER A 112 9.91 3.27 -9.16
N VAL A 113 10.74 4.27 -8.90
CA VAL A 113 11.80 4.23 -7.88
C VAL A 113 11.41 4.94 -6.58
N SER A 114 10.19 5.45 -6.46
CA SER A 114 9.70 6.09 -5.24
C SER A 114 9.42 5.07 -4.15
N LEU A 115 9.81 5.41 -2.92
CA LEU A 115 9.46 4.65 -1.73
C LEU A 115 8.05 4.99 -1.20
N PHE A 116 7.47 6.06 -1.73
CA PHE A 116 6.15 6.55 -1.31
C PHE A 116 5.16 6.33 -2.44
N ARG A 117 3.96 5.90 -2.08
CA ARG A 117 2.84 5.72 -2.99
C ARG A 117 1.76 6.74 -2.66
N PRO A 118 1.78 7.91 -3.29
CA PRO A 118 0.71 8.89 -3.13
C PRO A 118 -0.52 8.39 -3.88
N GLU A 119 -1.65 8.35 -3.19
CA GLU A 119 -2.94 7.96 -3.75
C GLU A 119 -3.96 9.07 -3.53
N TRP A 120 -4.90 9.19 -4.44
CA TRP A 120 -6.12 9.93 -4.25
C TRP A 120 -7.22 8.93 -3.85
N ILE A 121 -7.96 9.27 -2.79
CA ILE A 121 -8.99 8.38 -2.23
C ILE A 121 -10.27 9.17 -2.10
N GLU A 122 -11.35 8.68 -2.68
CA GLU A 122 -12.70 9.15 -2.44
C GLU A 122 -13.41 8.22 -1.46
N GLU A 123 -13.96 8.80 -0.40
CA GLU A 123 -14.79 8.10 0.55
C GLU A 123 -16.19 7.91 -0.06
N LEU A 124 -16.59 6.66 -0.29
CA LEU A 124 -17.90 6.32 -0.83
C LEU A 124 -18.89 5.97 0.27
N CYS A 125 -18.39 5.66 1.46
CA CYS A 125 -19.22 5.36 2.63
C CYS A 125 -19.58 6.63 3.38
N TYR A 126 -20.86 6.92 3.44
CA TYR A 126 -21.37 8.03 4.24
C TYR A 126 -21.75 7.55 5.64
N VAL A 127 -21.14 8.17 6.67
CA VAL A 127 -21.43 7.94 8.09
C VAL A 127 -22.02 9.21 8.68
N GLU A 128 -23.22 9.12 9.24
CA GLU A 128 -24.05 10.27 9.65
C GLU A 128 -23.63 10.93 10.97
N ASN A 129 -22.74 10.30 11.73
CA ASN A 129 -22.29 10.77 13.04
C ASN A 129 -20.85 10.38 13.30
N ASP A 130 -20.29 10.91 14.36
CA ASP A 130 -18.94 10.66 14.83
C ASP A 130 -18.82 9.49 15.84
N ASP A 131 -19.87 8.68 15.99
CA ASP A 131 -19.86 7.53 16.87
C ASP A 131 -18.92 6.43 16.34
N PRO A 132 -17.82 6.11 17.03
CA PRO A 132 -16.88 5.08 16.60
C PRO A 132 -17.43 3.65 16.64
N GLU A 133 -18.62 3.45 17.22
CA GLU A 133 -19.33 2.16 17.22
C GLU A 133 -20.38 2.06 16.11
N ASN A 134 -20.50 3.07 15.25
CA ASN A 134 -21.42 3.05 14.12
C ASN A 134 -21.12 1.83 13.22
N SER A 135 -22.15 1.05 12.91
CA SER A 135 -22.03 -0.21 12.17
C SER A 135 -21.56 -0.05 10.72
N LYS A 136 -21.68 1.15 10.16
CA LYS A 136 -21.15 1.47 8.82
C LYS A 136 -19.62 1.57 8.78
N ILE A 137 -18.97 1.79 9.93
CA ILE A 137 -17.51 1.92 10.01
C ILE A 137 -16.87 0.55 9.85
N GLN A 138 -16.03 0.42 8.84
CA GLN A 138 -15.29 -0.79 8.56
C GLN A 138 -13.81 -0.59 8.92
N TRP A 139 -13.41 -1.13 10.06
CA TRP A 139 -12.05 -1.03 10.57
C TRP A 139 -11.05 -1.79 9.70
N ASN A 140 -9.90 -1.20 9.46
CA ASN A 140 -8.77 -1.86 8.82
C ASN A 140 -7.63 -2.10 9.84
N LYS A 141 -6.62 -2.86 9.42
CA LYS A 141 -5.44 -3.13 10.27
C LYS A 141 -4.48 -1.93 10.37
N GLY A 142 -4.73 -0.87 9.61
CA GLY A 142 -3.84 0.27 9.49
C GLY A 142 -2.55 -0.02 8.73
N HIS A 143 -1.72 0.99 8.59
CA HIS A 143 -0.38 0.89 8.04
C HIS A 143 0.65 0.67 9.14
N PHE A 144 1.72 -0.07 8.84
CA PHE A 144 2.87 -0.20 9.74
C PHE A 144 3.97 0.82 9.45
N MET A 145 3.91 1.51 8.30
CA MET A 145 4.78 2.61 7.92
C MET A 145 4.10 3.95 8.17
N HIS A 146 4.89 5.03 8.10
CA HIS A 146 4.35 6.38 8.21
C HIS A 146 3.40 6.69 7.05
N GLN A 147 2.27 7.28 7.39
CA GLN A 147 1.27 7.78 6.44
C GLN A 147 1.05 9.26 6.72
N PHE A 148 1.01 10.06 5.66
CA PHE A 148 0.51 11.43 5.69
C PHE A 148 -0.80 11.46 4.91
N THR A 149 -1.86 11.97 5.53
CA THR A 149 -3.17 12.11 4.91
C THR A 149 -3.60 13.56 4.95
N TYR A 150 -4.05 14.08 3.80
CA TYR A 150 -4.67 15.39 3.69
C TYR A 150 -6.13 15.20 3.32
N PHE A 151 -7.02 15.70 4.16
CA PHE A 151 -8.47 15.60 3.94
C PHE A 151 -8.99 16.81 3.19
N ILE A 152 -9.92 16.59 2.26
CA ILE A 152 -10.66 17.62 1.54
C ILE A 152 -12.14 17.35 1.77
N GLY A 153 -12.83 18.32 2.37
CA GLY A 153 -14.22 18.21 2.78
C GLY A 153 -14.40 17.77 4.23
N ASP A 154 -15.65 17.52 4.61
CA ASP A 154 -16.01 17.08 5.95
C ASP A 154 -15.85 15.58 6.06
N VAL A 155 -14.97 15.12 6.95
CA VAL A 155 -14.70 13.70 7.18
C VAL A 155 -14.72 13.38 8.66
N ASN A 156 -15.23 12.22 9.00
CA ASN A 156 -15.07 11.63 10.33
C ASN A 156 -13.87 10.66 10.26
N TYR A 157 -12.83 10.93 11.01
CA TYR A 157 -11.67 10.07 11.09
C TYR A 157 -11.72 9.18 12.33
N TYR A 158 -11.74 7.88 12.13
CA TYR A 158 -11.83 6.91 13.22
C TYR A 158 -10.49 6.19 13.41
N TYR A 159 -10.08 6.04 14.67
CA TYR A 159 -8.80 5.42 14.99
C TYR A 159 -8.85 4.64 16.31
N ILE A 160 -7.95 3.69 16.45
CA ILE A 160 -7.77 2.93 17.68
C ILE A 160 -6.65 3.59 18.48
N GLY A 161 -7.00 4.14 19.65
CA GLY A 161 -6.05 4.77 20.55
C GLY A 161 -5.14 3.77 21.27
N LYS A 162 -4.14 4.29 21.99
CA LYS A 162 -3.13 3.48 22.74
C LYS A 162 -3.73 2.42 23.65
N ASN A 163 -4.90 2.67 24.23
CA ASN A 163 -5.61 1.74 25.14
C ASN A 163 -6.59 0.83 24.39
N LYS A 164 -6.42 0.64 23.09
CA LYS A 164 -7.34 -0.12 22.23
C LYS A 164 -8.78 0.43 22.21
N GLN A 165 -8.97 1.66 22.62
CA GLN A 165 -10.27 2.34 22.55
C GLN A 165 -10.47 2.88 21.13
N LYS A 166 -11.65 2.65 20.59
CA LYS A 166 -12.11 3.28 19.36
C LYS A 166 -12.41 4.75 19.63
N LYS A 167 -11.99 5.62 18.73
CA LYS A 167 -12.15 7.08 18.84
C LYS A 167 -12.49 7.65 17.47
N SER A 168 -13.14 8.81 17.48
CA SER A 168 -13.38 9.66 16.31
C SER A 168 -12.66 11.00 16.45
N PHE A 169 -12.44 11.64 15.31
CA PHE A 169 -11.86 12.99 15.20
C PHE A 169 -12.49 13.69 14.01
#